data_e572bfc8463f24d860d8a80e826255c1
#
_entry.id   e572bfc8463f24d860d8a80e826255c1
#
_cell.length_a   1.000
_cell.length_b   1.000
_cell.length_c   1.000
_cell.angle_alpha   90.00
_cell.angle_beta   90.00
_cell.angle_gamma   90.00
#
_symmetry.space_group_name_H-M   'P 1'
#
loop_
_entity.id
_entity.type
_entity.pdbx_description
1 polymer ?
#
loop_
_entity_poly.entity_id
_entity_poly.type
_entity_poly.pdbx_seq_one_letter_code
_entity_poly.pdbx_strand_id
1 'polypeptide(L)'
;MIEDDLIISAHDEVAIRQRLLLVAMGREPADLAIEVGRLLAVHANHWMENQEIVISGRRIAYVGPLGSYRGTVAKRVSYPQLSAVPGFGEVHKHIESTHLTPEYEAALVLPRGNTWTCEASHEFANVDGTRNTEFWQKARLAGSPLKIFIQPGSAVPPSAWEESGGYYGYDEQKQFLRDDLSVTGLDEVMDWPSVWDPDNPGYARMWGMIRATFEMRGVVEGHGSGLVDPHDISAFAAAGLSSDHEVWALDEAWDDPK
;
A
#
# COMPACT_ATOMS: atom_id res chain seq x y z
N MET A 1 5.92 16.21 -17.67
CA MET A 1 6.82 15.07 -17.52
C MET A 1 6.87 14.77 -16.03
N ILE A 2 6.04 13.82 -15.62
CA ILE A 2 6.10 13.21 -14.29
C ILE A 2 6.64 11.80 -14.59
N GLU A 3 7.95 11.74 -14.84
CA GLU A 3 8.66 10.48 -15.01
C GLU A 3 9.03 9.92 -13.63
N ASP A 4 8.63 8.67 -13.43
CA ASP A 4 9.29 7.64 -12.62
C ASP A 4 9.68 7.93 -11.16
N ASP A 5 8.72 8.30 -10.31
CA ASP A 5 9.02 8.47 -8.88
C ASP A 5 8.84 7.19 -8.03
N LEU A 6 8.51 6.07 -8.63
CA LEU A 6 8.36 4.80 -7.92
C LEU A 6 9.44 3.77 -8.27
N ILE A 7 10.17 3.97 -9.37
CA ILE A 7 11.38 3.22 -9.69
C ILE A 7 12.55 4.19 -9.74
N ILE A 8 12.88 4.75 -8.59
CA ILE A 8 14.08 5.55 -8.46
C ILE A 8 15.27 4.57 -8.43
N SER A 9 16.21 4.72 -9.36
CA SER A 9 17.44 3.93 -9.32
C SER A 9 18.19 4.19 -8.00
N ALA A 10 18.98 3.25 -7.53
CA ALA A 10 19.78 3.44 -6.32
C ALA A 10 20.70 4.68 -6.42
N HIS A 11 21.14 5.02 -7.62
CA HIS A 11 21.94 6.22 -7.90
C HIS A 11 21.12 7.50 -7.69
N ASP A 12 19.92 7.54 -8.21
CA ASP A 12 19.02 8.70 -8.09
C ASP A 12 18.56 8.87 -6.64
N GLU A 13 18.28 7.79 -5.93
CA GLU A 13 17.95 7.83 -4.51
C GLU A 13 19.09 8.41 -3.67
N VAL A 14 20.36 8.09 -3.98
CA VAL A 14 21.51 8.68 -3.31
C VAL A 14 21.58 10.18 -3.56
N ALA A 15 21.41 10.63 -4.80
CA ALA A 15 21.42 12.05 -5.15
C ALA A 15 20.30 12.83 -4.45
N ILE A 16 19.08 12.25 -4.41
CA ILE A 16 17.94 12.83 -3.67
C ILE A 16 18.26 12.96 -2.19
N ARG A 17 18.82 11.94 -1.56
CA ARG A 17 19.18 11.97 -0.12
C ARG A 17 20.29 12.96 0.19
N GLN A 18 21.28 13.09 -0.68
CA GLN A 18 22.33 14.10 -0.55
C GLN A 18 21.73 15.50 -0.58
N ARG A 19 20.83 15.79 -1.53
CA ARG A 19 20.13 17.07 -1.57
C ARG A 19 19.26 17.29 -0.32
N LEU A 20 18.47 16.32 0.09
CA LEU A 20 17.64 16.42 1.31
C LEU A 20 18.48 16.75 2.54
N LEU A 21 19.66 16.13 2.68
CA LEU A 21 20.59 16.40 3.77
C LEU A 21 21.04 17.86 3.76
N LEU A 22 21.43 18.40 2.59
CA LEU A 22 21.89 19.79 2.48
C LEU A 22 20.74 20.77 2.74
N VAL A 23 19.52 20.47 2.25
CA VAL A 23 18.32 21.25 2.57
C VAL A 23 18.02 21.20 4.06
N ALA A 24 18.02 20.02 4.69
CA ALA A 24 17.76 19.88 6.12
C ALA A 24 18.76 20.68 6.98
N MET A 25 20.01 20.78 6.53
CA MET A 25 21.05 21.59 7.19
C MET A 25 20.96 23.10 6.86
N GLY A 26 20.02 23.51 6.02
CA GLY A 26 19.87 24.90 5.57
C GLY A 26 20.97 25.38 4.63
N ARG A 27 21.71 24.47 3.99
CA ARG A 27 22.81 24.78 3.06
C ARG A 27 22.36 24.92 1.61
N GLU A 28 21.20 24.34 1.28
CA GLU A 28 20.52 24.51 0.00
C GLU A 28 19.09 25.00 0.24
N PRO A 29 18.49 25.72 -0.73
CA PRO A 29 17.13 26.22 -0.60
C PRO A 29 16.11 25.08 -0.65
N ALA A 30 15.09 25.18 0.20
CA ALA A 30 13.91 24.33 0.17
C ALA A 30 12.86 24.89 -0.81
N ASP A 31 12.01 24.00 -1.32
CA ASP A 31 10.96 24.39 -2.26
C ASP A 31 9.72 24.95 -1.54
N LEU A 32 9.36 24.34 -0.40
CA LEU A 32 8.15 24.68 0.35
C LEU A 32 8.37 24.50 1.85
N ALA A 33 7.86 25.42 2.66
CA ALA A 33 7.62 25.21 4.07
C ALA A 33 6.12 25.35 4.39
N ILE A 34 5.61 24.41 5.17
CA ILE A 34 4.23 24.36 5.66
C ILE A 34 4.28 24.55 7.17
N GLU A 35 3.66 25.63 7.64
CA GLU A 35 3.55 25.95 9.07
C GLU A 35 2.19 25.48 9.57
N VAL A 36 2.17 24.75 10.68
CA VAL A 36 0.95 24.16 11.24
C VAL A 36 0.86 24.40 12.74
N GLY A 37 -0.37 24.49 13.26
CA GLY A 37 -0.61 24.63 14.68
C GLY A 37 -0.14 23.44 15.48
N ARG A 38 -0.29 22.26 14.96
CA ARG A 38 0.28 21.02 15.53
C ARG A 38 0.53 19.94 14.49
N LEU A 39 1.42 19.04 14.85
CA LEU A 39 1.81 17.90 14.03
C LEU A 39 1.75 16.62 14.87
N LEU A 40 1.18 15.57 14.32
CA LEU A 40 1.18 14.25 14.96
C LEU A 40 2.53 13.55 14.73
N ALA A 41 3.30 13.38 15.77
CA ALA A 41 4.49 12.55 15.79
C ALA A 41 4.08 11.07 15.96
N VAL A 42 3.79 10.37 14.86
CA VAL A 42 3.19 9.03 14.88
C VAL A 42 4.06 8.03 15.63
N HIS A 43 5.39 8.06 15.41
CA HIS A 43 6.29 7.09 16.06
C HIS A 43 6.37 7.27 17.58
N ALA A 44 6.08 8.47 18.09
CA ALA A 44 6.10 8.79 19.52
C ALA A 44 4.69 8.95 20.10
N ASN A 45 3.67 8.77 19.28
CA ASN A 45 2.26 8.85 19.63
C ASN A 45 1.91 10.12 20.45
N HIS A 46 2.43 11.28 20.02
CA HIS A 46 2.10 12.56 20.65
C HIS A 46 1.98 13.72 19.66
N TRP A 47 1.29 14.78 20.05
CA TRP A 47 1.18 16.00 19.29
C TRP A 47 2.30 16.97 19.63
N MET A 48 2.91 17.56 18.60
CA MET A 48 3.88 18.65 18.72
C MET A 48 3.23 19.95 18.27
N GLU A 49 3.26 20.96 19.14
CA GLU A 49 2.65 22.27 18.88
C GLU A 49 3.58 23.15 18.04
N ASN A 50 2.96 24.00 17.17
CA ASN A 50 3.63 25.02 16.39
C ASN A 50 4.84 24.49 15.62
N GLN A 51 4.59 23.67 14.61
CA GLN A 51 5.62 23.02 13.82
C GLN A 51 5.72 23.60 12.40
N GLU A 52 6.90 23.52 11.81
CA GLU A 52 7.11 23.71 10.38
C GLU A 52 7.62 22.43 9.71
N ILE A 53 7.09 22.16 8.52
CA ILE A 53 7.44 21.02 7.67
C ILE A 53 8.09 21.58 6.41
N VAL A 54 9.35 21.23 6.16
CA VAL A 54 10.11 21.73 5.03
C VAL A 54 10.29 20.64 3.98
N ILE A 55 9.99 20.97 2.74
CA ILE A 55 9.90 20.04 1.62
C ILE A 55 10.93 20.42 0.55
N SER A 56 11.60 19.41 0.02
CA SER A 56 12.43 19.49 -1.17
C SER A 56 11.98 18.43 -2.19
N GLY A 57 11.59 18.88 -3.37
CA GLY A 57 10.95 18.04 -4.36
C GLY A 57 9.66 17.44 -3.81
N ARG A 58 9.60 16.13 -3.72
CA ARG A 58 8.43 15.37 -3.21
C ARG A 58 8.68 14.77 -1.82
N ARG A 59 9.71 15.21 -1.11
CA ARG A 59 10.11 14.62 0.18
C ARG A 59 10.22 15.67 1.27
N ILE A 60 9.92 15.27 2.48
CA ILE A 60 10.14 16.06 3.68
C ILE A 60 11.64 16.05 3.99
N ALA A 61 12.24 17.25 4.01
CA ALA A 61 13.64 17.44 4.36
C ALA A 61 13.83 17.76 5.85
N TYR A 62 12.89 18.51 6.45
CA TYR A 62 13.00 18.94 7.84
C TYR A 62 11.62 19.03 8.49
N VAL A 63 11.54 18.70 9.77
CA VAL A 63 10.41 18.96 10.65
C VAL A 63 10.95 19.48 11.97
N GLY A 64 10.38 20.56 12.47
CA GLY A 64 10.81 21.15 13.74
C GLY A 64 9.91 22.29 14.20
N PRO A 65 10.22 22.90 15.36
CA PRO A 65 9.48 24.04 15.88
C PRO A 65 9.42 25.20 14.88
N LEU A 66 8.27 25.85 14.82
CA LEU A 66 8.05 26.99 13.93
C LEU A 66 9.16 28.05 14.05
N GLY A 67 9.74 28.41 12.91
CA GLY A 67 10.82 29.40 12.82
C GLY A 67 12.22 28.86 13.18
N SER A 68 12.37 27.58 13.41
CA SER A 68 13.68 26.97 13.74
C SER A 68 14.48 26.54 12.50
N TYR A 69 13.85 26.44 11.34
CA TYR A 69 14.57 26.13 10.09
C TYR A 69 15.48 27.27 9.66
N ARG A 70 16.74 26.96 9.41
CA ARG A 70 17.79 27.95 9.15
C ARG A 70 18.05 28.24 7.66
N GLY A 71 17.45 27.42 6.77
CA GLY A 71 17.64 27.58 5.33
C GLY A 71 16.66 28.58 4.70
N THR A 72 16.93 28.89 3.43
CA THR A 72 15.98 29.65 2.60
C THR A 72 14.88 28.75 2.07
N VAL A 73 13.69 29.32 1.86
CA VAL A 73 12.52 28.61 1.37
C VAL A 73 11.90 29.41 0.24
N ALA A 74 11.66 28.77 -0.92
CA ALA A 74 11.08 29.42 -2.07
C ALA A 74 9.60 29.84 -1.83
N LYS A 75 8.84 29.02 -1.11
CA LYS A 75 7.44 29.31 -0.78
C LYS A 75 7.13 28.89 0.66
N ARG A 76 6.43 29.78 1.39
CA ARG A 76 5.88 29.45 2.72
C ARG A 76 4.36 29.53 2.69
N VAL A 77 3.69 28.58 3.36
CA VAL A 77 2.25 28.58 3.60
C VAL A 77 2.03 28.34 5.09
N SER A 78 1.03 29.01 5.67
CA SER A 78 0.79 28.98 7.11
C SER A 78 -0.67 28.59 7.40
N TYR A 79 -0.83 27.57 8.22
CA TYR A 79 -2.10 27.02 8.66
C TYR A 79 -2.11 26.82 10.19
N PRO A 80 -2.04 27.91 10.98
CA PRO A 80 -1.86 27.84 12.44
C PRO A 80 -3.06 27.20 13.16
N GLN A 81 -4.21 27.09 12.49
CA GLN A 81 -5.41 26.45 13.04
C GLN A 81 -5.56 24.99 12.64
N LEU A 82 -4.67 24.48 11.77
CA LEU A 82 -4.76 23.11 11.28
C LEU A 82 -3.75 22.20 11.97
N SER A 83 -4.06 20.91 11.92
CA SER A 83 -3.19 19.83 12.38
C SER A 83 -2.62 19.11 11.16
N ALA A 84 -1.32 18.86 11.16
CA ALA A 84 -0.71 17.98 10.17
C ALA A 84 -0.66 16.55 10.70
N VAL A 85 -1.07 15.62 9.87
CA VAL A 85 -0.97 14.17 10.09
C VAL A 85 -0.44 13.54 8.81
N PRO A 86 0.15 12.31 8.86
CA PRO A 86 0.38 11.55 7.65
C PRO A 86 -0.91 11.38 6.85
N GLY A 87 -0.79 11.35 5.53
CA GLY A 87 -1.95 11.04 4.70
C GLY A 87 -2.52 9.67 5.03
N PHE A 88 -3.84 9.57 5.08
CA PHE A 88 -4.51 8.30 5.31
C PHE A 88 -4.29 7.36 4.13
N GLY A 89 -4.45 6.09 4.35
CA GLY A 89 -4.35 5.06 3.35
C GLY A 89 -5.44 4.02 3.49
N GLU A 90 -5.82 3.47 2.37
CA GLU A 90 -6.70 2.32 2.28
C GLU A 90 -5.82 1.09 2.06
N VAL A 91 -5.86 0.17 3.01
CA VAL A 91 -4.96 -0.99 3.01
C VAL A 91 -5.45 -2.13 2.13
N HIS A 92 -6.73 -2.12 1.79
CA HIS A 92 -7.36 -3.11 0.93
C HIS A 92 -8.55 -2.49 0.22
N LYS A 93 -8.55 -2.51 -1.11
CA LYS A 93 -9.63 -1.95 -1.91
C LYS A 93 -9.70 -2.55 -3.30
N HIS A 94 -10.93 -2.80 -3.74
CA HIS A 94 -11.27 -3.15 -5.12
C HIS A 94 -11.76 -1.90 -5.85
N ILE A 95 -10.85 -1.15 -6.48
CA ILE A 95 -11.24 0.08 -7.21
C ILE A 95 -12.13 -0.28 -8.40
N GLU A 96 -11.88 -1.40 -9.09
CA GLU A 96 -12.70 -1.87 -10.21
C GLU A 96 -14.17 -2.08 -9.81
N SER A 97 -14.43 -2.54 -8.59
CA SER A 97 -15.80 -2.74 -8.08
C SER A 97 -16.53 -1.43 -7.82
N THR A 98 -15.81 -0.32 -7.73
CA THR A 98 -16.42 1.02 -7.64
C THR A 98 -16.93 1.55 -8.98
N HIS A 99 -16.58 0.91 -10.09
CA HIS A 99 -16.80 1.37 -11.47
C HIS A 99 -16.14 2.73 -11.79
N LEU A 100 -15.14 3.14 -11.00
CA LEU A 100 -14.35 4.35 -11.23
C LEU A 100 -13.04 3.99 -11.92
N THR A 101 -12.54 4.93 -12.72
CA THR A 101 -11.15 4.89 -13.17
C THR A 101 -10.22 5.39 -12.07
N PRO A 102 -8.90 5.08 -12.12
CA PRO A 102 -7.93 5.56 -11.13
C PRO A 102 -7.96 7.07 -10.91
N GLU A 103 -8.22 7.86 -11.97
CA GLU A 103 -8.28 9.32 -11.90
C GLU A 103 -9.52 9.81 -11.14
N TYR A 104 -10.67 9.17 -11.36
CA TYR A 104 -11.91 9.51 -10.65
C TYR A 104 -11.85 9.04 -9.20
N GLU A 105 -11.25 7.88 -8.94
CA GLU A 105 -10.98 7.44 -7.58
C GLU A 105 -10.08 8.45 -6.85
N ALA A 106 -8.97 8.86 -7.46
CA ALA A 106 -8.09 9.89 -6.91
C ALA A 106 -8.84 11.21 -6.60
N ALA A 107 -9.69 11.66 -7.53
CA ALA A 107 -10.49 12.87 -7.35
C ALA A 107 -11.50 12.75 -6.20
N LEU A 108 -11.98 11.53 -5.93
CA LEU A 108 -12.92 11.26 -4.85
C LEU A 108 -12.25 11.22 -3.49
N VAL A 109 -11.11 10.53 -3.35
CA VAL A 109 -10.53 10.18 -2.05
C VAL A 109 -9.49 11.17 -1.54
N LEU A 110 -8.69 11.77 -2.44
CA LEU A 110 -7.64 12.73 -2.04
C LEU A 110 -8.17 13.94 -1.27
N PRO A 111 -9.30 14.59 -1.66
CA PRO A 111 -9.86 15.70 -0.88
C PRO A 111 -10.31 15.29 0.54
N ARG A 112 -10.41 14.00 0.80
CA ARG A 112 -10.78 13.42 2.10
C ARG A 112 -9.58 12.98 2.93
N GLY A 113 -8.36 13.20 2.39
CA GLY A 113 -7.11 12.91 3.08
C GLY A 113 -6.55 11.51 2.83
N ASN A 114 -7.22 10.69 2.02
CA ASN A 114 -6.67 9.40 1.59
C ASN A 114 -5.66 9.61 0.46
N THR A 115 -4.39 9.27 0.67
CA THR A 115 -3.28 9.60 -0.21
C THR A 115 -2.63 8.39 -0.89
N TRP A 116 -3.00 7.21 -0.45
CA TRP A 116 -2.54 5.94 -1.02
C TRP A 116 -3.58 4.84 -0.82
N THR A 117 -3.53 3.82 -1.65
CA THR A 117 -4.39 2.65 -1.57
C THR A 117 -3.62 1.40 -1.99
N CYS A 118 -3.95 0.25 -1.39
CA CYS A 118 -3.61 -1.07 -1.92
C CYS A 118 -4.78 -1.54 -2.78
N GLU A 119 -4.50 -1.80 -4.04
CA GLU A 119 -5.48 -2.25 -5.02
C GLU A 119 -5.45 -3.77 -5.13
N ALA A 120 -6.59 -4.38 -4.94
CA ALA A 120 -6.84 -5.81 -4.84
C ALA A 120 -7.79 -6.30 -5.97
N SER A 121 -7.43 -6.07 -7.21
CA SER A 121 -8.33 -6.20 -8.37
C SER A 121 -8.44 -7.62 -8.93
N HIS A 122 -8.79 -8.60 -8.11
CA HIS A 122 -8.93 -9.99 -8.58
C HIS A 122 -10.15 -10.20 -9.50
N GLU A 123 -11.22 -9.40 -9.38
CA GLU A 123 -12.38 -9.48 -10.28
C GLU A 123 -11.97 -9.13 -11.72
N PHE A 124 -11.21 -8.06 -11.90
CA PHE A 124 -10.70 -7.69 -13.20
C PHE A 124 -9.67 -8.72 -13.71
N ALA A 125 -8.83 -9.25 -12.83
CA ALA A 125 -7.87 -10.30 -13.19
C ALA A 125 -8.56 -11.59 -13.64
N ASN A 126 -9.72 -11.93 -13.09
CA ASN A 126 -10.54 -13.07 -13.52
C ASN A 126 -11.15 -12.87 -14.93
N VAL A 127 -11.19 -11.64 -15.43
CA VAL A 127 -11.62 -11.33 -16.81
C VAL A 127 -10.45 -11.26 -17.77
N ASP A 128 -9.36 -10.57 -17.40
CA ASP A 128 -8.30 -10.16 -18.33
C ASP A 128 -6.91 -10.68 -17.96
N GLY A 129 -6.78 -11.50 -16.94
CA GLY A 129 -5.53 -12.12 -16.52
C GLY A 129 -4.47 -11.12 -16.09
N THR A 130 -3.22 -11.35 -16.50
CA THR A 130 -2.07 -10.52 -16.10
C THR A 130 -2.15 -9.08 -16.60
N ARG A 131 -2.96 -8.78 -17.62
CA ARG A 131 -3.18 -7.40 -18.10
C ARG A 131 -3.85 -6.50 -17.06
N ASN A 132 -4.54 -7.07 -16.08
CA ASN A 132 -5.03 -6.34 -14.92
C ASN A 132 -3.88 -5.63 -14.18
N THR A 133 -2.83 -6.36 -13.79
CA THR A 133 -1.67 -5.78 -13.10
C THR A 133 -1.00 -4.69 -13.95
N GLU A 134 -0.83 -4.93 -15.24
CA GLU A 134 -0.30 -3.93 -16.18
C GLU A 134 -1.17 -2.66 -16.26
N PHE A 135 -2.50 -2.80 -16.16
CA PHE A 135 -3.41 -1.65 -16.18
C PHE A 135 -3.13 -0.72 -14.99
N TRP A 136 -3.06 -1.26 -13.79
CA TRP A 136 -2.78 -0.48 -12.58
C TRP A 136 -1.38 0.12 -12.58
N GLN A 137 -0.38 -0.61 -13.08
CA GLN A 137 0.96 -0.09 -13.30
C GLN A 137 0.96 1.12 -14.24
N LYS A 138 0.28 1.01 -15.38
CA LYS A 138 0.15 2.10 -16.36
C LYS A 138 -0.60 3.31 -15.77
N ALA A 139 -1.68 3.09 -15.03
CA ALA A 139 -2.42 4.16 -14.37
C ALA A 139 -1.53 4.95 -13.41
N ARG A 140 -0.69 4.26 -12.65
CA ARG A 140 0.27 4.86 -11.74
C ARG A 140 1.37 5.63 -12.48
N LEU A 141 1.97 5.03 -13.53
CA LEU A 141 3.00 5.67 -14.36
C LEU A 141 2.46 6.86 -15.16
N ALA A 142 1.17 6.89 -15.47
CA ALA A 142 0.52 8.04 -16.09
C ALA A 142 0.42 9.26 -15.17
N GLY A 143 0.88 9.16 -13.92
CA GLY A 143 0.95 10.27 -12.98
C GLY A 143 -0.28 10.45 -12.10
N SER A 144 -0.96 9.37 -11.76
CA SER A 144 -2.02 9.45 -10.74
C SER A 144 -1.49 10.13 -9.47
N PRO A 145 -2.18 11.16 -8.94
CA PRO A 145 -1.80 11.77 -7.68
C PRO A 145 -2.06 10.87 -6.46
N LEU A 146 -2.95 9.88 -6.59
CA LEU A 146 -3.14 8.82 -5.62
C LEU A 146 -2.04 7.77 -5.81
N LYS A 147 -1.34 7.42 -4.75
CA LYS A 147 -0.36 6.34 -4.79
C LYS A 147 -1.11 5.01 -4.76
N ILE A 148 -0.97 4.22 -5.81
CA ILE A 148 -1.60 2.91 -5.93
C ILE A 148 -0.51 1.85 -5.73
N PHE A 149 -0.62 1.07 -4.68
CA PHE A 149 0.11 -0.17 -4.48
C PHE A 149 -0.76 -1.31 -5.03
N ILE A 150 -0.14 -2.34 -5.55
CA ILE A 150 -0.84 -3.42 -6.25
C ILE A 150 -0.61 -4.71 -5.47
N GLN A 151 -1.68 -5.44 -5.25
CA GLN A 151 -1.65 -6.77 -4.67
C GLN A 151 -2.38 -7.73 -5.61
N PRO A 152 -1.64 -8.51 -6.42
CA PRO A 152 -2.24 -9.50 -7.30
C PRO A 152 -3.05 -10.52 -6.51
N GLY A 153 -4.25 -10.82 -6.98
CA GLY A 153 -5.22 -11.63 -6.28
C GLY A 153 -4.84 -13.10 -6.18
N SER A 154 -5.08 -13.70 -5.02
CA SER A 154 -4.99 -15.15 -4.83
C SER A 154 -6.12 -15.90 -5.56
N ALA A 155 -7.25 -15.22 -5.75
CA ALA A 155 -8.49 -15.77 -6.29
C ALA A 155 -8.59 -15.64 -7.83
N VAL A 156 -7.56 -16.06 -8.55
CA VAL A 156 -7.50 -16.05 -10.03
C VAL A 156 -7.03 -17.42 -10.55
N PRO A 157 -7.94 -18.39 -10.76
CA PRO A 157 -9.36 -18.40 -10.41
C PRO A 157 -9.64 -18.45 -8.90
N PRO A 158 -10.88 -18.15 -8.46
CA PRO A 158 -11.23 -18.15 -7.04
C PRO A 158 -10.99 -19.48 -6.34
N SER A 159 -11.29 -20.58 -7.02
CA SER A 159 -10.99 -21.94 -6.55
C SER A 159 -10.52 -22.85 -7.68
N ALA A 160 -10.06 -24.07 -7.34
CA ALA A 160 -9.68 -25.07 -8.32
C ALA A 160 -10.87 -25.66 -9.12
N TRP A 161 -12.10 -25.34 -8.73
CA TRP A 161 -13.33 -25.82 -9.34
C TRP A 161 -13.97 -24.81 -10.29
N GLU A 162 -13.37 -23.65 -10.45
CA GLU A 162 -13.90 -22.54 -11.24
C GLU A 162 -13.00 -22.23 -12.43
N GLU A 163 -13.65 -21.73 -13.50
CA GLU A 163 -12.96 -21.21 -14.68
C GLU A 163 -12.89 -19.68 -14.63
N SER A 164 -11.82 -19.14 -15.16
CA SER A 164 -11.56 -17.71 -15.18
C SER A 164 -10.85 -17.33 -16.47
N GLY A 165 -10.90 -16.04 -16.84
CA GLY A 165 -10.11 -15.48 -17.94
C GLY A 165 -8.62 -15.30 -17.60
N GLY A 166 -8.23 -15.54 -16.34
CA GLY A 166 -6.86 -15.48 -15.88
C GLY A 166 -6.44 -16.67 -15.04
N TYR A 167 -5.14 -16.82 -14.87
CA TYR A 167 -4.58 -17.80 -13.96
C TYR A 167 -3.34 -17.20 -13.29
N TYR A 168 -3.33 -17.19 -11.94
CA TYR A 168 -2.18 -16.79 -11.15
C TYR A 168 -1.69 -17.98 -10.34
N GLY A 169 -0.40 -18.21 -10.43
CA GLY A 169 0.33 -19.21 -9.69
C GLY A 169 1.67 -18.67 -9.20
N TYR A 170 2.60 -19.56 -8.93
CA TYR A 170 3.94 -19.19 -8.45
C TYR A 170 4.69 -18.27 -9.41
N ASP A 171 4.67 -18.58 -10.71
CA ASP A 171 5.48 -17.85 -11.70
C ASP A 171 4.94 -16.45 -11.94
N GLU A 172 3.63 -16.28 -12.08
CA GLU A 172 2.96 -14.98 -12.24
C GLU A 172 3.20 -14.10 -11.00
N GLN A 173 2.96 -14.63 -9.81
CA GLN A 173 3.14 -13.90 -8.55
C GLN A 173 4.60 -13.45 -8.36
N LYS A 174 5.54 -14.32 -8.65
CA LYS A 174 6.97 -14.00 -8.57
C LYS A 174 7.38 -12.96 -9.59
N GLN A 175 6.84 -13.02 -10.80
CA GLN A 175 7.09 -12.05 -11.85
C GLN A 175 6.56 -10.67 -11.45
N PHE A 176 5.33 -10.55 -10.97
CA PHE A 176 4.75 -9.28 -10.55
C PHE A 176 5.61 -8.59 -9.48
N LEU A 177 5.97 -9.31 -8.43
CA LEU A 177 6.79 -8.80 -7.34
C LEU A 177 8.22 -8.43 -7.73
N ARG A 178 8.77 -9.10 -8.74
CA ARG A 178 10.11 -8.80 -9.25
C ARG A 178 10.14 -7.57 -10.14
N ASP A 179 9.14 -7.42 -10.99
CA ASP A 179 9.15 -6.49 -12.10
C ASP A 179 8.62 -5.10 -11.71
N ASP A 180 7.92 -5.00 -10.57
CA ASP A 180 7.41 -3.72 -10.08
C ASP A 180 7.42 -3.60 -8.55
N LEU A 181 8.13 -2.59 -8.05
CA LEU A 181 8.22 -2.28 -6.62
C LEU A 181 6.90 -1.78 -5.99
N SER A 182 5.89 -1.46 -6.79
CA SER A 182 4.56 -1.13 -6.27
C SER A 182 3.70 -2.35 -6.02
N VAL A 183 4.10 -3.50 -6.53
CA VAL A 183 3.51 -4.78 -6.14
C VAL A 183 4.07 -5.14 -4.77
N THR A 184 3.22 -5.16 -3.75
CA THR A 184 3.65 -5.24 -2.35
C THR A 184 3.42 -6.60 -1.71
N GLY A 185 2.58 -7.43 -2.31
CA GLY A 185 2.23 -8.71 -1.71
C GLY A 185 1.35 -9.59 -2.57
N LEU A 186 0.72 -10.53 -1.93
CA LEU A 186 -0.37 -11.35 -2.43
C LEU A 186 -1.65 -10.85 -1.76
N ASP A 187 -2.63 -10.51 -2.56
CA ASP A 187 -3.94 -10.11 -2.10
C ASP A 187 -4.70 -11.29 -1.50
N GLU A 188 -5.65 -10.97 -0.70
CA GLU A 188 -6.50 -11.80 0.15
C GLU A 188 -6.57 -13.30 -0.22
N VAL A 189 -6.11 -14.14 0.69
CA VAL A 189 -6.19 -15.59 0.55
C VAL A 189 -7.60 -16.04 0.95
N MET A 190 -8.51 -16.13 -0.04
CA MET A 190 -9.94 -16.45 0.14
C MET A 190 -10.22 -17.94 0.21
N ASP A 191 -9.50 -18.75 -0.57
CA ASP A 191 -9.71 -20.20 -0.63
C ASP A 191 -8.98 -20.90 0.52
N TRP A 192 -9.53 -20.77 1.73
CA TRP A 192 -8.96 -21.35 2.95
C TRP A 192 -8.76 -22.86 2.88
N PRO A 193 -9.65 -23.66 2.28
CA PRO A 193 -9.39 -25.10 2.07
C PRO A 193 -8.13 -25.37 1.24
N SER A 194 -7.78 -24.54 0.29
CA SER A 194 -6.54 -24.65 -0.48
C SER A 194 -5.27 -24.33 0.34
N VAL A 195 -5.41 -23.82 1.55
CA VAL A 195 -4.27 -23.56 2.44
C VAL A 195 -4.01 -24.74 3.36
N TRP A 196 -5.07 -25.30 3.98
CA TRP A 196 -4.88 -26.30 5.03
C TRP A 196 -5.06 -27.76 4.57
N ASP A 197 -5.78 -28.01 3.46
CA ASP A 197 -6.07 -29.37 2.98
C ASP A 197 -5.12 -29.76 1.83
N PRO A 198 -4.13 -30.63 2.07
CA PRO A 198 -3.19 -31.04 1.03
C PRO A 198 -3.83 -31.91 -0.07
N ASP A 199 -5.02 -32.44 0.14
CA ASP A 199 -5.79 -33.17 -0.88
C ASP A 199 -6.64 -32.24 -1.77
N ASN A 200 -6.73 -30.95 -1.42
CA ASN A 200 -7.41 -29.94 -2.24
C ASN A 200 -6.61 -29.68 -3.52
N PRO A 201 -7.25 -29.72 -4.71
CA PRO A 201 -6.56 -29.47 -5.98
C PRO A 201 -5.92 -28.08 -6.08
N GLY A 202 -6.40 -27.08 -5.33
CA GLY A 202 -5.83 -25.73 -5.25
C GLY A 202 -4.61 -25.59 -4.36
N TYR A 203 -4.32 -26.58 -3.49
CA TYR A 203 -3.26 -26.52 -2.47
C TYR A 203 -1.89 -26.13 -3.03
N ALA A 204 -1.43 -26.85 -4.07
CA ALA A 204 -0.12 -26.59 -4.66
C ALA A 204 -0.01 -25.20 -5.29
N ARG A 205 -1.09 -24.70 -5.91
CA ARG A 205 -1.18 -23.35 -6.48
C ARG A 205 -1.08 -22.29 -5.40
N MET A 206 -1.92 -22.40 -4.37
CA MET A 206 -1.98 -21.44 -3.27
C MET A 206 -0.63 -21.33 -2.55
N TRP A 207 -0.04 -22.44 -2.15
CA TRP A 207 1.29 -22.44 -1.54
C TRP A 207 2.40 -22.01 -2.49
N GLY A 208 2.20 -22.19 -3.79
CA GLY A 208 3.07 -21.62 -4.82
C GLY A 208 3.09 -20.09 -4.77
N MET A 209 1.93 -19.45 -4.74
CA MET A 209 1.82 -17.99 -4.64
C MET A 209 2.33 -17.43 -3.31
N ILE A 210 1.95 -18.06 -2.18
CA ILE A 210 2.46 -17.70 -0.84
C ILE A 210 3.99 -17.78 -0.82
N ARG A 211 4.56 -18.87 -1.33
CA ARG A 211 6.01 -19.05 -1.42
C ARG A 211 6.68 -17.97 -2.27
N ALA A 212 6.15 -17.68 -3.45
CA ALA A 212 6.68 -16.62 -4.32
C ALA A 212 6.70 -15.28 -3.59
N THR A 213 5.63 -14.97 -2.85
CA THR A 213 5.50 -13.74 -2.06
C THR A 213 6.56 -13.67 -0.95
N PHE A 214 6.77 -14.73 -0.18
CA PHE A 214 7.82 -14.76 0.85
C PHE A 214 9.23 -14.67 0.29
N GLU A 215 9.51 -15.37 -0.84
CA GLU A 215 10.82 -15.27 -1.52
C GLU A 215 11.15 -13.83 -1.92
N MET A 216 10.13 -13.06 -2.30
CA MET A 216 10.25 -11.66 -2.70
C MET A 216 10.05 -10.68 -1.54
N ARG A 217 9.87 -11.16 -0.30
CA ARG A 217 9.62 -10.37 0.92
C ARG A 217 8.36 -9.51 0.85
N GLY A 218 7.38 -9.97 0.10
CA GLY A 218 6.03 -9.39 0.06
C GLY A 218 5.19 -9.79 1.26
N VAL A 219 4.05 -9.13 1.40
CA VAL A 219 3.04 -9.41 2.42
C VAL A 219 2.01 -10.38 1.85
N VAL A 220 1.52 -11.30 2.65
CA VAL A 220 0.38 -12.16 2.30
C VAL A 220 -0.81 -11.70 3.11
N GLU A 221 -1.84 -11.23 2.42
CA GLU A 221 -3.08 -10.80 3.05
C GLU A 221 -4.08 -11.94 3.13
N GLY A 222 -4.87 -11.91 4.17
CA GLY A 222 -5.85 -12.93 4.44
C GLY A 222 -7.29 -12.43 4.25
N HIS A 223 -8.20 -13.39 4.22
CA HIS A 223 -9.64 -13.21 4.15
C HIS A 223 -10.28 -14.23 5.10
N GLY A 224 -10.44 -13.85 6.35
CA GLY A 224 -10.78 -14.74 7.46
C GLY A 224 -12.27 -14.84 7.73
N SER A 225 -13.12 -14.56 6.75
CA SER A 225 -14.59 -14.58 6.91
C SER A 225 -15.08 -15.88 7.56
N GLY A 226 -15.74 -15.74 8.71
CA GLY A 226 -16.29 -16.86 9.46
C GLY A 226 -15.29 -17.67 10.27
N LEU A 227 -14.03 -17.25 10.38
CA LEU A 227 -13.03 -17.88 11.24
C LEU A 227 -13.27 -17.48 12.71
N VAL A 228 -13.98 -18.31 13.44
CA VAL A 228 -14.29 -18.09 14.86
C VAL A 228 -13.64 -19.13 15.78
N ASP A 229 -13.20 -20.27 15.24
CA ASP A 229 -12.51 -21.29 16.03
C ASP A 229 -11.06 -20.88 16.29
N PRO A 230 -10.57 -20.86 17.55
CA PRO A 230 -9.19 -20.49 17.88
C PRO A 230 -8.12 -21.33 17.17
N HIS A 231 -8.43 -22.57 16.78
CA HIS A 231 -7.51 -23.42 16.01
C HIS A 231 -7.39 -22.92 14.56
N ASP A 232 -8.52 -22.53 13.94
CA ASP A 232 -8.51 -21.98 12.58
C ASP A 232 -7.82 -20.62 12.54
N ILE A 233 -8.10 -19.72 13.49
CA ILE A 233 -7.43 -18.42 13.63
C ILE A 233 -5.91 -18.62 13.81
N SER A 234 -5.52 -19.56 14.68
CA SER A 234 -4.11 -19.86 14.89
C SER A 234 -3.44 -20.47 13.65
N ALA A 235 -4.15 -21.34 12.93
CA ALA A 235 -3.66 -21.92 11.69
C ALA A 235 -3.53 -20.86 10.57
N PHE A 236 -4.48 -19.94 10.48
CA PHE A 236 -4.45 -18.81 9.57
C PHE A 236 -3.19 -17.94 9.79
N ALA A 237 -2.95 -17.52 11.02
CA ALA A 237 -1.73 -16.79 11.37
C ALA A 237 -0.45 -17.62 11.15
N ALA A 238 -0.47 -18.92 11.46
CA ALA A 238 0.67 -19.81 11.25
C ALA A 238 1.00 -20.04 9.77
N ALA A 239 0.01 -19.92 8.87
CA ALA A 239 0.23 -19.95 7.43
C ALA A 239 0.91 -18.68 6.89
N GLY A 240 1.07 -17.67 7.73
CA GLY A 240 1.72 -16.40 7.40
C GLY A 240 0.80 -15.35 6.82
N LEU A 241 -0.51 -15.51 6.98
CA LEU A 241 -1.50 -14.52 6.61
C LEU A 241 -1.45 -13.39 7.66
N SER A 242 -1.18 -12.17 7.20
CA SER A 242 -0.78 -11.06 8.09
C SER A 242 -1.91 -10.11 8.45
N SER A 243 -3.06 -10.27 7.83
CA SER A 243 -4.22 -9.40 8.01
C SER A 243 -5.52 -10.17 7.81
N ASP A 244 -6.59 -9.63 8.35
CA ASP A 244 -7.96 -9.99 8.05
C ASP A 244 -8.79 -8.71 7.94
N HIS A 245 -9.60 -8.60 6.89
CA HIS A 245 -10.46 -7.44 6.64
C HIS A 245 -11.94 -7.82 6.50
N GLU A 246 -12.27 -9.12 6.61
CA GLU A 246 -13.61 -9.68 6.42
C GLU A 246 -14.26 -10.11 7.73
N VAL A 247 -14.22 -9.24 8.72
CA VAL A 247 -14.89 -9.46 10.00
C VAL A 247 -16.36 -9.06 9.89
N TRP A 248 -17.28 -10.03 9.99
CA TRP A 248 -18.71 -9.81 9.82
C TRP A 248 -19.46 -9.57 11.12
N ALA A 249 -18.97 -10.10 12.23
CA ALA A 249 -19.63 -10.07 13.50
C ALA A 249 -18.69 -9.65 14.64
N LEU A 250 -19.27 -9.15 15.73
CA LEU A 250 -18.49 -8.68 16.87
C LEU A 250 -17.71 -9.79 17.57
N ASP A 251 -18.24 -11.01 17.59
CA ASP A 251 -17.59 -12.20 18.15
C ASP A 251 -16.36 -12.61 17.34
N GLU A 252 -16.39 -12.50 16.02
CA GLU A 252 -15.19 -12.71 15.17
C GLU A 252 -14.07 -11.74 15.56
N ALA A 253 -14.40 -10.47 15.83
CA ALA A 253 -13.43 -9.46 16.22
C ALA A 253 -12.90 -9.61 17.66
N TRP A 254 -13.67 -10.24 18.56
CA TRP A 254 -13.31 -10.37 19.98
C TRP A 254 -12.57 -11.66 20.32
N ASP A 255 -12.76 -12.69 19.54
CA ASP A 255 -12.09 -13.99 19.75
C ASP A 255 -10.68 -14.00 19.15
N ASP A 256 -10.25 -12.90 18.56
CA ASP A 256 -8.86 -12.66 18.21
C ASP A 256 -7.99 -12.76 19.48
N PRO A 257 -7.05 -13.71 19.55
CA PRO A 257 -6.25 -13.92 20.76
C PRO A 257 -5.44 -12.66 21.05
N LYS A 258 -5.72 -12.07 22.19
CA LYS A 258 -4.98 -10.92 22.73
C LYS A 258 -3.52 -11.24 22.98
#